data_c81abf9f48c2c65ea3cff9eafad93311
#
_entry.id   c81abf9f48c2c65ea3cff9eafad93311
#
_cell.length_a   1.000
_cell.length_b   1.000
_cell.length_c   1.000
_cell.angle_alpha   90.00
_cell.angle_beta   90.00
_cell.angle_gamma   90.00
#
_symmetry.space_group_name_H-M   'P 1'
#
loop_
_entity.id
_entity.type
_entity.pdbx_description
1 polymer ?
#
loop_
_entity_poly.entity_id
_entity_poly.type
_entity_poly.pdbx_seq_one_letter_code
_entity_poly.pdbx_strand_id
1 'polypeptide(L)'
;VPFKIFKGVNTNPEIIEFLLRPENSNKININFLCSNANLKSSEVLMRPEFKDNINWFSLSFNENDEIVDFLLRPENKEKVYWNHISYNSNPKIIKYLKENPDKINWCFLSFNKNPEAVKFLLKPENRNKINWNNFCQNPSDMAIEFLSLNQDKIIWSSLYFNKNPMIIDIIFQEKNKDKLNWCLISKNPAIFILDYEAMKRNNQDFYEDLIKEVLKPSRVLKERDYDYLEELFG
;
A
#
# COMPACT_ATOMS: atom_id res chain seq x y z
N VAL A 1 -18.59 8.60 -25.37
CA VAL A 1 -18.46 8.71 -23.91
C VAL A 1 -16.97 8.59 -23.61
N PRO A 2 -16.30 9.61 -23.06
CA PRO A 2 -14.89 9.49 -22.74
C PRO A 2 -14.75 8.46 -21.63
N PHE A 3 -14.06 7.34 -21.91
CA PHE A 3 -13.65 6.37 -20.93
C PHE A 3 -12.78 7.08 -19.89
N LYS A 4 -13.30 7.26 -18.68
CA LYS A 4 -12.47 7.65 -17.54
C LYS A 4 -11.38 6.58 -17.42
N ILE A 5 -10.14 6.98 -17.65
CA ILE A 5 -8.94 6.18 -17.50
C ILE A 5 -8.94 5.66 -16.07
N PHE A 6 -9.25 4.39 -15.90
CA PHE A 6 -9.16 3.73 -14.59
C PHE A 6 -7.69 3.72 -14.18
N LYS A 7 -7.37 4.42 -13.11
CA LYS A 7 -6.09 4.25 -12.41
C LYS A 7 -5.92 2.76 -12.14
N GLY A 8 -4.84 2.18 -12.65
CA GLY A 8 -4.46 0.79 -12.81
C GLY A 8 -4.69 -0.24 -11.71
N VAL A 9 -5.86 -0.30 -11.10
CA VAL A 9 -6.17 -1.21 -9.98
C VAL A 9 -7.42 -2.06 -10.26
N ASN A 10 -7.78 -2.23 -11.54
CA ASN A 10 -8.85 -3.18 -11.81
C ASN A 10 -8.25 -4.58 -11.94
N THR A 11 -8.40 -5.36 -10.88
CA THR A 11 -7.95 -6.76 -10.82
C THR A 11 -9.00 -7.74 -11.37
N ASN A 12 -10.12 -7.27 -11.91
CA ASN A 12 -11.15 -8.13 -12.45
C ASN A 12 -10.65 -8.81 -13.75
N PRO A 13 -10.53 -10.14 -13.77
CA PRO A 13 -10.04 -10.90 -14.93
C PRO A 13 -10.92 -10.72 -16.19
N GLU A 14 -12.22 -10.55 -16.04
CA GLU A 14 -13.15 -10.37 -17.17
C GLU A 14 -12.88 -9.06 -17.94
N ILE A 15 -12.46 -8.00 -17.25
CA ILE A 15 -12.10 -6.73 -17.89
C ILE A 15 -10.82 -6.89 -18.69
N ILE A 16 -9.85 -7.64 -18.19
CA ILE A 16 -8.63 -7.92 -18.92
C ILE A 16 -8.94 -8.75 -20.16
N GLU A 17 -9.79 -9.78 -20.07
CA GLU A 17 -10.25 -10.55 -21.22
C GLU A 17 -10.95 -9.67 -22.28
N PHE A 18 -11.78 -8.73 -21.84
CA PHE A 18 -12.40 -7.75 -22.75
C PHE A 18 -11.37 -6.87 -23.44
N LEU A 19 -10.37 -6.38 -22.71
CA LEU A 19 -9.29 -5.58 -23.28
C LEU A 19 -8.44 -6.37 -24.28
N LEU A 20 -8.31 -7.70 -24.08
CA LEU A 20 -7.52 -8.61 -24.90
C LEU A 20 -8.15 -8.99 -26.23
N ARG A 21 -9.40 -8.62 -26.47
CA ARG A 21 -10.04 -8.89 -27.76
C ARG A 21 -9.32 -8.13 -28.87
N PRO A 22 -9.12 -8.72 -30.04
CA PRO A 22 -8.36 -8.09 -31.15
C PRO A 22 -8.84 -6.69 -31.48
N GLU A 23 -10.14 -6.44 -31.45
CA GLU A 23 -10.76 -5.14 -31.73
C GLU A 23 -10.43 -4.05 -30.69
N ASN A 24 -9.87 -4.42 -29.55
CA ASN A 24 -9.50 -3.51 -28.46
C ASN A 24 -7.99 -3.33 -28.29
N SER A 25 -7.17 -4.09 -29.02
CA SER A 25 -5.71 -4.13 -28.85
C SER A 25 -5.07 -2.74 -28.98
N ASN A 26 -5.55 -1.90 -29.91
CA ASN A 26 -5.07 -0.54 -30.13
C ASN A 26 -5.55 0.48 -29.07
N LYS A 27 -6.45 0.08 -28.16
CA LYS A 27 -6.99 0.91 -27.09
C LYS A 27 -6.30 0.64 -25.76
N ILE A 28 -5.46 -0.38 -25.71
CA ILE A 28 -4.75 -0.78 -24.48
C ILE A 28 -3.65 0.24 -24.17
N ASN A 29 -3.69 0.83 -23.00
CA ASN A 29 -2.56 1.60 -22.50
C ASN A 29 -1.58 0.65 -21.78
N ILE A 30 -0.49 0.30 -22.47
CA ILE A 30 0.53 -0.63 -21.99
C ILE A 30 1.18 -0.14 -20.68
N ASN A 31 1.33 1.16 -20.47
CA ASN A 31 1.89 1.70 -19.24
C ASN A 31 1.05 1.33 -18.00
N PHE A 32 -0.29 1.41 -18.14
CA PHE A 32 -1.18 0.99 -17.04
C PHE A 32 -1.19 -0.52 -16.87
N LEU A 33 -1.08 -1.26 -17.97
CA LEU A 33 -1.03 -2.72 -17.91
C LEU A 33 0.25 -3.20 -17.22
N CYS A 34 1.39 -2.56 -17.46
CA CYS A 34 2.66 -2.87 -16.77
C CYS A 34 2.56 -2.71 -15.24
N SER A 35 1.70 -1.82 -14.75
CA SER A 35 1.48 -1.58 -13.31
C SER A 35 0.37 -2.46 -12.73
N ASN A 36 -0.32 -3.26 -13.54
CA ASN A 36 -1.44 -4.08 -13.09
C ASN A 36 -0.93 -5.40 -12.52
N ALA A 37 -1.29 -5.70 -11.25
CA ALA A 37 -0.86 -6.92 -10.56
C ALA A 37 -1.68 -8.17 -10.91
N ASN A 38 -2.65 -8.09 -11.84
CA ASN A 38 -3.43 -9.25 -12.26
C ASN A 38 -2.58 -10.22 -13.08
N LEU A 39 -2.74 -11.52 -12.83
CA LEU A 39 -2.04 -12.61 -13.54
C LEU A 39 -2.21 -12.52 -15.06
N LYS A 40 -3.43 -12.22 -15.54
CA LYS A 40 -3.70 -12.11 -16.99
C LYS A 40 -2.97 -10.92 -17.65
N SER A 41 -2.54 -9.91 -16.87
CA SER A 41 -1.72 -8.82 -17.40
C SER A 41 -0.35 -9.31 -17.87
N SER A 42 0.23 -10.29 -17.17
CA SER A 42 1.52 -10.89 -17.55
C SER A 42 1.44 -11.60 -18.90
N GLU A 43 0.36 -12.38 -19.11
CA GLU A 43 0.15 -13.07 -20.40
C GLU A 43 0.11 -12.12 -21.59
N VAL A 44 -0.50 -10.94 -21.39
CA VAL A 44 -0.57 -9.90 -22.42
C VAL A 44 0.78 -9.26 -22.67
N LEU A 45 1.45 -8.83 -21.61
CA LEU A 45 2.74 -8.15 -21.70
C LEU A 45 3.83 -9.02 -22.33
N MET A 46 3.69 -10.35 -22.22
CA MET A 46 4.61 -11.32 -22.82
C MET A 46 4.35 -11.59 -24.31
N ARG A 47 3.25 -11.07 -24.88
CA ARG A 47 2.97 -11.26 -26.33
C ARG A 47 3.96 -10.48 -27.18
N PRO A 48 4.39 -11.03 -28.33
CA PRO A 48 5.36 -10.38 -29.23
C PRO A 48 4.98 -8.96 -29.64
N GLU A 49 3.70 -8.71 -29.89
CA GLU A 49 3.18 -7.41 -30.36
C GLU A 49 3.33 -6.28 -29.33
N PHE A 50 3.50 -6.59 -28.04
CA PHE A 50 3.66 -5.60 -26.98
C PHE A 50 5.10 -5.45 -26.49
N LYS A 51 6.00 -6.32 -26.93
CA LYS A 51 7.38 -6.41 -26.43
C LYS A 51 8.16 -5.09 -26.53
N ASP A 52 7.96 -4.37 -27.62
CA ASP A 52 8.66 -3.10 -27.89
C ASP A 52 8.04 -1.90 -27.16
N ASN A 53 6.81 -2.06 -26.65
CA ASN A 53 6.06 -1.02 -25.97
C ASN A 53 6.06 -1.17 -24.44
N ILE A 54 6.81 -2.14 -23.88
CA ILE A 54 6.87 -2.38 -22.45
C ILE A 54 7.48 -1.17 -21.74
N ASN A 55 6.76 -0.63 -20.77
CA ASN A 55 7.30 0.35 -19.83
C ASN A 55 8.06 -0.37 -18.71
N TRP A 56 9.36 -0.55 -18.91
CA TRP A 56 10.24 -1.26 -17.95
C TRP A 56 10.31 -0.58 -16.59
N PHE A 57 10.15 0.73 -16.52
CA PHE A 57 10.06 1.47 -15.27
C PHE A 57 8.84 1.01 -14.47
N SER A 58 7.64 1.06 -15.05
CA SER A 58 6.40 0.62 -14.40
C SER A 58 6.43 -0.87 -14.07
N LEU A 59 7.00 -1.68 -14.97
CA LEU A 59 7.11 -3.11 -14.79
C LEU A 59 8.00 -3.48 -13.59
N SER A 60 9.04 -2.70 -13.30
CA SER A 60 9.93 -2.92 -12.16
C SER A 60 9.23 -2.80 -10.79
N PHE A 61 8.08 -2.12 -10.72
CA PHE A 61 7.25 -2.05 -9.51
C PHE A 61 6.20 -3.16 -9.42
N ASN A 62 6.03 -3.96 -10.48
CA ASN A 62 5.01 -5.00 -10.50
C ASN A 62 5.43 -6.18 -9.61
N GLU A 63 4.60 -6.51 -8.62
CA GLU A 63 4.88 -7.56 -7.64
C GLU A 63 4.33 -8.96 -8.07
N ASN A 64 3.75 -9.08 -9.29
CA ASN A 64 3.27 -10.34 -9.83
C ASN A 64 4.45 -11.30 -10.09
N ASP A 65 4.33 -12.54 -9.65
CA ASP A 65 5.39 -13.54 -9.73
C ASP A 65 5.89 -13.82 -11.14
N GLU A 66 4.98 -13.89 -12.12
CA GLU A 66 5.33 -14.14 -13.54
C GLU A 66 6.05 -12.95 -14.15
N ILE A 67 5.64 -11.71 -13.80
CA ILE A 67 6.34 -10.50 -14.21
C ILE A 67 7.73 -10.45 -13.59
N VAL A 68 7.85 -10.82 -12.32
CA VAL A 68 9.15 -10.88 -11.65
C VAL A 68 10.05 -11.92 -12.32
N ASP A 69 9.53 -13.11 -12.63
CA ASP A 69 10.28 -14.12 -13.38
C ASP A 69 10.70 -13.61 -14.76
N PHE A 70 9.85 -12.84 -15.44
CA PHE A 70 10.18 -12.20 -16.71
C PHE A 70 11.28 -11.13 -16.55
N LEU A 71 11.18 -10.27 -15.52
CA LEU A 71 12.20 -9.25 -15.25
C LEU A 71 13.58 -9.85 -14.95
N LEU A 72 13.61 -10.97 -14.24
CA LEU A 72 14.86 -11.62 -13.81
C LEU A 72 15.52 -12.49 -14.89
N ARG A 73 14.90 -12.64 -16.08
CA ARG A 73 15.53 -13.36 -17.20
C ARG A 73 16.80 -12.68 -17.66
N PRO A 74 17.85 -13.43 -18.03
CA PRO A 74 19.13 -12.88 -18.48
C PRO A 74 19.01 -11.82 -19.57
N GLU A 75 18.15 -12.04 -20.57
CA GLU A 75 17.91 -11.16 -21.71
C GLU A 75 17.22 -9.83 -21.35
N ASN A 76 16.64 -9.72 -20.18
CA ASN A 76 15.92 -8.54 -19.71
C ASN A 76 16.70 -7.68 -18.72
N LYS A 77 17.79 -8.22 -18.14
CA LYS A 77 18.54 -7.57 -17.05
C LYS A 77 19.01 -6.15 -17.37
N GLU A 78 19.40 -5.88 -18.61
CA GLU A 78 19.83 -4.55 -19.04
C GLU A 78 18.67 -3.53 -19.14
N LYS A 79 17.43 -4.00 -19.16
CA LYS A 79 16.22 -3.17 -19.26
C LYS A 79 15.59 -2.87 -17.89
N VAL A 80 15.96 -3.62 -16.86
CA VAL A 80 15.43 -3.51 -15.51
C VAL A 80 15.92 -2.23 -14.84
N TYR A 81 15.00 -1.49 -14.25
CA TYR A 81 15.34 -0.32 -13.42
C TYR A 81 15.74 -0.77 -12.02
N TRP A 82 17.00 -1.17 -11.84
CA TRP A 82 17.54 -1.73 -10.59
C TRP A 82 17.32 -0.85 -9.36
N ASN A 83 17.35 0.47 -9.51
CA ASN A 83 17.02 1.38 -8.43
C ASN A 83 15.60 1.14 -7.89
N HIS A 84 14.62 0.98 -8.80
CA HIS A 84 13.21 0.84 -8.44
C HIS A 84 12.87 -0.58 -7.98
N ILE A 85 13.55 -1.59 -8.52
CA ILE A 85 13.32 -2.97 -8.13
C ILE A 85 13.68 -3.23 -6.66
N SER A 86 14.58 -2.43 -6.07
CA SER A 86 14.86 -2.49 -4.64
C SER A 86 13.67 -2.11 -3.75
N TYR A 87 12.68 -1.42 -4.30
CA TYR A 87 11.39 -1.13 -3.64
C TYR A 87 10.38 -2.27 -3.79
N ASN A 88 10.53 -3.11 -4.81
CA ASN A 88 9.62 -4.23 -5.08
C ASN A 88 9.68 -5.26 -3.95
N SER A 89 8.54 -5.55 -3.33
CA SER A 89 8.46 -6.42 -2.16
C SER A 89 8.26 -7.91 -2.48
N ASN A 90 8.30 -8.29 -3.76
CA ASN A 90 8.21 -9.70 -4.13
C ASN A 90 9.38 -10.51 -3.54
N PRO A 91 9.14 -11.66 -2.89
CA PRO A 91 10.20 -12.47 -2.27
C PRO A 91 11.31 -12.91 -3.23
N LYS A 92 10.99 -13.16 -4.50
CA LYS A 92 11.99 -13.55 -5.53
C LYS A 92 12.98 -12.41 -5.79
N ILE A 93 12.48 -11.16 -5.81
CA ILE A 93 13.33 -9.96 -5.94
C ILE A 93 14.23 -9.83 -4.72
N ILE A 94 13.70 -9.97 -3.51
CA ILE A 94 14.51 -9.87 -2.30
C ILE A 94 15.61 -10.94 -2.27
N LYS A 95 15.27 -12.16 -2.69
CA LYS A 95 16.29 -13.22 -2.84
C LYS A 95 17.38 -12.81 -3.84
N TYR A 96 16.98 -12.36 -5.03
CA TYR A 96 17.91 -11.93 -6.07
C TYR A 96 18.83 -10.79 -5.60
N LEU A 97 18.28 -9.77 -4.91
CA LEU A 97 19.07 -8.65 -4.40
C LEU A 97 20.07 -9.10 -3.31
N LYS A 98 19.70 -10.05 -2.46
CA LYS A 98 20.65 -10.63 -1.46
C LYS A 98 21.84 -11.32 -2.12
N GLU A 99 21.63 -11.95 -3.28
CA GLU A 99 22.65 -12.63 -4.07
C GLU A 99 23.45 -11.65 -4.95
N ASN A 100 22.93 -10.44 -5.22
CA ASN A 100 23.53 -9.43 -6.08
C ASN A 100 23.57 -8.05 -5.38
N PRO A 101 24.38 -7.86 -4.34
CA PRO A 101 24.39 -6.65 -3.53
C PRO A 101 24.77 -5.37 -4.29
N ASP A 102 25.50 -5.50 -5.41
CA ASP A 102 25.88 -4.42 -6.32
C ASP A 102 24.68 -3.79 -7.05
N LYS A 103 23.56 -4.50 -7.14
CA LYS A 103 22.31 -4.05 -7.75
C LYS A 103 21.38 -3.33 -6.76
N ILE A 104 21.71 -3.35 -5.46
CA ILE A 104 20.84 -2.80 -4.42
C ILE A 104 20.92 -1.27 -4.40
N ASN A 105 19.76 -0.63 -4.55
CA ASN A 105 19.59 0.74 -4.09
C ASN A 105 19.15 0.72 -2.62
N TRP A 106 20.07 0.99 -1.71
CA TRP A 106 19.86 0.93 -0.27
C TRP A 106 18.81 1.95 0.22
N CYS A 107 18.65 3.07 -0.48
CA CYS A 107 17.63 4.07 -0.18
C CYS A 107 16.22 3.48 -0.39
N PHE A 108 15.99 2.87 -1.56
CA PHE A 108 14.70 2.23 -1.87
C PHE A 108 14.49 0.94 -1.06
N LEU A 109 15.53 0.15 -0.83
CA LEU A 109 15.43 -1.04 0.01
C LEU A 109 15.03 -0.69 1.45
N SER A 110 15.48 0.46 1.98
CA SER A 110 15.12 0.92 3.32
C SER A 110 13.61 1.20 3.46
N PHE A 111 12.92 1.47 2.36
CA PHE A 111 11.46 1.66 2.32
C PHE A 111 10.69 0.38 1.97
N ASN A 112 11.39 -0.72 1.68
CA ASN A 112 10.76 -1.97 1.25
C ASN A 112 9.99 -2.63 2.40
N LYS A 113 8.69 -2.89 2.18
CA LYS A 113 7.78 -3.46 3.19
C LYS A 113 8.00 -4.96 3.47
N ASN A 114 8.79 -5.67 2.64
CA ASN A 114 9.02 -7.10 2.81
C ASN A 114 9.84 -7.37 4.08
N PRO A 115 9.36 -8.20 5.03
CA PRO A 115 10.10 -8.51 6.26
C PRO A 115 11.52 -9.04 6.02
N GLU A 116 11.73 -9.81 4.95
CA GLU A 116 13.06 -10.34 4.61
C GLU A 116 14.02 -9.25 4.11
N ALA A 117 13.50 -8.17 3.50
CA ALA A 117 14.30 -7.00 3.17
C ALA A 117 14.70 -6.26 4.45
N VAL A 118 13.77 -6.09 5.39
CA VAL A 118 14.04 -5.46 6.69
C VAL A 118 15.07 -6.28 7.47
N LYS A 119 14.91 -7.60 7.57
CA LYS A 119 15.91 -8.49 8.20
C LYS A 119 17.29 -8.35 7.58
N PHE A 120 17.35 -8.23 6.25
CA PHE A 120 18.61 -8.07 5.53
C PHE A 120 19.27 -6.72 5.81
N LEU A 121 18.49 -5.64 5.87
CA LEU A 121 18.98 -4.30 6.25
C LEU A 121 19.52 -4.26 7.68
N LEU A 122 18.87 -4.95 8.61
CA LEU A 122 19.22 -4.93 10.03
C LEU A 122 20.42 -5.80 10.38
N LYS A 123 20.98 -6.56 9.44
CA LYS A 123 22.23 -7.27 9.65
C LYS A 123 23.38 -6.29 9.96
N PRO A 124 24.30 -6.63 10.88
CA PRO A 124 25.39 -5.74 11.28
C PRO A 124 26.16 -5.12 10.09
N GLU A 125 26.46 -5.92 9.07
CA GLU A 125 27.19 -5.52 7.86
C GLU A 125 26.44 -4.56 6.94
N ASN A 126 25.13 -4.42 7.11
CA ASN A 126 24.28 -3.58 6.26
C ASN A 126 23.72 -2.33 6.97
N ARG A 127 23.81 -2.27 8.30
CA ARG A 127 23.20 -1.18 9.09
C ARG A 127 23.70 0.21 8.71
N ASN A 128 24.96 0.33 8.31
CA ASN A 128 25.55 1.59 7.86
C ASN A 128 25.01 2.06 6.49
N LYS A 129 24.31 1.18 5.77
CA LYS A 129 23.72 1.46 4.45
C LYS A 129 22.24 1.87 4.54
N ILE A 130 21.64 1.78 5.75
CA ILE A 130 20.23 2.15 5.97
C ILE A 130 20.04 3.64 5.73
N ASN A 131 19.11 3.98 4.84
CA ASN A 131 18.59 5.34 4.75
C ASN A 131 17.50 5.53 5.82
N TRP A 132 17.84 6.19 6.92
CA TRP A 132 16.95 6.35 8.07
C TRP A 132 15.69 7.16 7.77
N ASN A 133 15.73 8.13 6.84
CA ASN A 133 14.52 8.83 6.39
C ASN A 133 13.49 7.87 5.82
N ASN A 134 13.93 6.98 4.93
CA ASN A 134 13.06 6.00 4.30
C ASN A 134 12.70 4.86 5.26
N PHE A 135 13.62 4.46 6.11
CA PHE A 135 13.38 3.41 7.09
C PHE A 135 12.33 3.82 8.14
N CYS A 136 12.32 5.08 8.57
CA CYS A 136 11.27 5.62 9.44
C CYS A 136 9.87 5.62 8.77
N GLN A 137 9.80 5.65 7.46
CA GLN A 137 8.55 5.56 6.69
C GLN A 137 8.20 4.12 6.29
N ASN A 138 9.05 3.14 6.59
CA ASN A 138 8.82 1.74 6.23
C ASN A 138 7.61 1.18 7.01
N PRO A 139 6.56 0.68 6.32
CA PRO A 139 5.32 0.25 6.96
C PRO A 139 5.40 -1.17 7.57
N SER A 140 6.54 -1.84 7.50
CA SER A 140 6.72 -3.19 8.09
C SER A 140 6.71 -3.12 9.61
N ASP A 141 5.96 -3.99 10.26
CA ASP A 141 5.92 -4.11 11.73
C ASP A 141 7.33 -4.28 12.31
N MET A 142 8.15 -5.11 11.68
CA MET A 142 9.54 -5.34 12.08
C MET A 142 10.39 -4.05 12.06
N ALA A 143 10.15 -3.14 11.11
CA ALA A 143 10.82 -1.85 11.08
C ALA A 143 10.38 -0.97 12.24
N ILE A 144 9.09 -0.97 12.57
CA ILE A 144 8.55 -0.21 13.69
C ILE A 144 9.04 -0.78 15.03
N GLU A 145 9.03 -2.10 15.20
CA GLU A 145 9.60 -2.75 16.38
C GLU A 145 11.08 -2.38 16.57
N PHE A 146 11.87 -2.40 15.51
CA PHE A 146 13.26 -1.96 15.58
C PHE A 146 13.38 -0.49 16.00
N LEU A 147 12.58 0.41 15.40
CA LEU A 147 12.59 1.84 15.75
C LEU A 147 12.13 2.08 17.19
N SER A 148 11.19 1.31 17.72
CA SER A 148 10.72 1.43 19.10
C SER A 148 11.84 1.18 20.11
N LEU A 149 12.73 0.24 19.80
CA LEU A 149 13.89 -0.12 20.60
C LEU A 149 15.11 0.78 20.36
N ASN A 150 15.16 1.49 19.22
CA ASN A 150 16.30 2.31 18.79
C ASN A 150 15.85 3.74 18.43
N GLN A 151 15.23 4.42 19.37
CA GLN A 151 14.60 5.72 19.13
C GLN A 151 15.59 6.85 18.80
N ASP A 152 16.87 6.67 19.09
CA ASP A 152 17.97 7.54 18.66
C ASP A 152 18.14 7.57 17.13
N LYS A 153 17.65 6.57 16.42
CA LYS A 153 17.66 6.48 14.95
C LYS A 153 16.43 7.12 14.30
N ILE A 154 15.44 7.52 15.08
CA ILE A 154 14.19 8.07 14.54
C ILE A 154 14.40 9.47 13.97
N ILE A 155 14.07 9.61 12.69
CA ILE A 155 13.90 10.91 12.05
C ILE A 155 12.40 11.25 12.14
N TRP A 156 12.05 12.05 13.14
CA TRP A 156 10.65 12.34 13.52
C TRP A 156 9.81 12.88 12.36
N SER A 157 10.38 13.81 11.57
CA SER A 157 9.70 14.34 10.39
C SER A 157 9.30 13.25 9.39
N SER A 158 10.08 12.19 9.30
CA SER A 158 9.80 11.05 8.41
C SER A 158 8.85 10.04 9.04
N LEU A 159 8.98 9.78 10.35
CA LEU A 159 8.09 8.86 11.07
C LEU A 159 6.62 9.27 10.97
N TYR A 160 6.32 10.57 10.97
CA TYR A 160 4.95 11.06 10.83
C TYR A 160 4.28 10.74 9.49
N PHE A 161 5.03 10.32 8.48
CA PHE A 161 4.48 9.85 7.20
C PHE A 161 4.31 8.32 7.15
N ASN A 162 4.74 7.61 8.19
CA ASN A 162 4.56 6.17 8.26
C ASN A 162 3.08 5.82 8.45
N LYS A 163 2.59 4.88 7.65
CA LYS A 163 1.18 4.47 7.63
C LYS A 163 0.87 3.27 8.53
N ASN A 164 1.87 2.73 9.21
CA ASN A 164 1.66 1.63 10.14
C ASN A 164 1.11 2.17 11.47
N PRO A 165 -0.03 1.67 11.97
CA PRO A 165 -0.64 2.13 13.21
C PRO A 165 0.24 1.93 14.45
N MET A 166 1.17 0.99 14.45
CA MET A 166 2.09 0.76 15.57
C MET A 166 2.99 1.97 15.90
N ILE A 167 3.11 2.95 14.97
CA ILE A 167 3.85 4.19 15.27
C ILE A 167 3.22 5.00 16.39
N ILE A 168 1.92 4.82 16.65
CA ILE A 168 1.18 5.49 17.71
C ILE A 168 1.84 5.22 19.07
N ASP A 169 2.24 3.96 19.30
CA ASP A 169 2.89 3.56 20.54
C ASP A 169 4.26 4.23 20.74
N ILE A 170 4.92 4.64 19.65
CA ILE A 170 6.17 5.39 19.71
C ILE A 170 5.90 6.88 19.91
N ILE A 171 4.98 7.43 19.12
CA ILE A 171 4.72 8.87 19.04
C ILE A 171 4.19 9.40 20.38
N PHE A 172 3.26 8.69 21.02
CA PHE A 172 2.58 9.15 22.23
C PHE A 172 3.25 8.73 23.54
N GLN A 173 4.48 8.17 23.50
CA GLN A 173 5.24 7.96 24.73
C GLN A 173 5.54 9.30 25.43
N GLU A 174 5.43 9.32 26.76
CA GLU A 174 5.65 10.52 27.57
C GLU A 174 6.98 11.23 27.25
N LYS A 175 8.06 10.45 27.11
CA LYS A 175 9.40 10.95 26.78
C LYS A 175 9.52 11.61 25.39
N ASN A 176 8.49 11.49 24.55
CA ASN A 176 8.49 12.00 23.18
C ASN A 176 7.59 13.25 22.99
N LYS A 177 6.97 13.72 24.06
CA LYS A 177 6.04 14.87 24.01
C LYS A 177 6.64 16.10 23.32
N ASP A 178 7.90 16.41 23.59
CA ASP A 178 8.58 17.58 23.02
C ASP A 178 8.85 17.45 21.52
N LYS A 179 8.69 16.24 20.97
CA LYS A 179 8.92 15.95 19.54
C LYS A 179 7.63 15.97 18.73
N LEU A 180 6.48 16.17 19.38
CA LEU A 180 5.18 16.11 18.72
C LEU A 180 4.98 17.25 17.72
N ASN A 181 4.73 16.91 16.48
CA ASN A 181 4.31 17.86 15.45
C ASN A 181 2.83 17.61 15.11
N TRP A 182 1.96 18.33 15.79
CA TRP A 182 0.50 18.16 15.63
C TRP A 182 0.01 18.37 14.21
N CYS A 183 0.66 19.26 13.43
CA CYS A 183 0.30 19.48 12.03
C CYS A 183 0.56 18.23 11.17
N LEU A 184 1.69 17.54 11.36
CA LEU A 184 2.01 16.31 10.64
C LEU A 184 1.21 15.12 11.16
N ILE A 185 1.05 15.03 12.47
CA ILE A 185 0.24 14.01 13.13
C ILE A 185 -1.20 14.04 12.60
N SER A 186 -1.82 15.22 12.53
CA SER A 186 -3.20 15.37 12.05
C SER A 186 -3.42 15.00 10.59
N LYS A 187 -2.36 14.88 9.80
CA LYS A 187 -2.43 14.45 8.39
C LYS A 187 -2.21 12.95 8.20
N ASN A 188 -1.75 12.27 9.24
CA ASN A 188 -1.42 10.84 9.13
C ASN A 188 -2.67 9.97 9.34
N PRO A 189 -3.10 9.21 8.30
CA PRO A 189 -4.29 8.36 8.41
C PRO A 189 -4.12 7.23 9.45
N ALA A 190 -2.90 6.80 9.75
CA ALA A 190 -2.65 5.74 10.74
C ALA A 190 -3.12 6.12 12.16
N ILE A 191 -3.17 7.42 12.46
CA ILE A 191 -3.59 7.92 13.78
C ILE A 191 -5.12 7.90 13.94
N PHE A 192 -5.84 7.91 12.83
CA PHE A 192 -7.29 7.88 12.77
C PHE A 192 -7.85 6.48 12.51
N ILE A 193 -7.07 5.43 12.73
CA ILE A 193 -7.63 4.08 12.77
C ILE A 193 -8.51 4.04 14.03
N LEU A 194 -9.79 4.21 13.79
CA LEU A 194 -10.81 4.07 14.81
C LEU A 194 -10.79 2.62 15.30
N ASP A 195 -10.44 2.43 16.55
CA ASP A 195 -10.75 1.19 17.24
C ASP A 195 -12.26 1.15 17.43
N TYR A 196 -12.98 0.66 16.41
CA TYR A 196 -14.43 0.54 16.44
C TYR A 196 -14.92 -0.29 17.62
N GLU A 197 -14.16 -1.28 18.06
CA GLU A 197 -14.51 -2.11 19.20
C GLU A 197 -14.32 -1.38 20.53
N ALA A 198 -13.25 -0.60 20.68
CA ALA A 198 -13.06 0.26 21.86
C ALA A 198 -14.07 1.41 21.85
N MET A 199 -14.34 2.03 20.69
CA MET A 199 -15.39 3.05 20.56
C MET A 199 -16.76 2.49 20.87
N LYS A 200 -17.08 1.29 20.40
CA LYS A 200 -18.35 0.62 20.68
C LYS A 200 -18.51 0.34 22.18
N ARG A 201 -17.43 -0.16 22.83
CA ARG A 201 -17.44 -0.41 24.28
C ARG A 201 -17.58 0.87 25.10
N ASN A 202 -16.83 1.93 24.73
CA ASN A 202 -16.80 3.19 25.48
C ASN A 202 -18.01 4.10 25.18
N ASN A 203 -18.67 3.91 24.04
CA ASN A 203 -19.81 4.72 23.61
C ASN A 203 -21.11 3.93 23.53
N GLN A 204 -21.17 2.74 24.11
CA GLN A 204 -22.38 1.92 24.05
C GLN A 204 -23.60 2.68 24.62
N ASP A 205 -23.41 3.32 25.78
CA ASP A 205 -24.44 4.15 26.40
C ASP A 205 -24.80 5.37 25.53
N PHE A 206 -23.78 6.02 24.94
CA PHE A 206 -23.98 7.15 24.02
C PHE A 206 -24.70 6.73 22.74
N TYR A 207 -24.36 5.57 22.16
CA TYR A 207 -25.05 5.03 20.99
C TYR A 207 -26.49 4.64 21.30
N GLU A 208 -26.73 4.04 22.45
CA GLU A 208 -28.09 3.71 22.91
C GLU A 208 -28.93 4.97 23.11
N ASP A 209 -28.36 6.00 23.72
CA ASP A 209 -29.04 7.29 23.92
C ASP A 209 -29.21 8.04 22.60
N LEU A 210 -28.22 8.02 21.70
CA LEU A 210 -28.36 8.60 20.37
C LEU A 210 -29.44 7.89 19.55
N ILE A 211 -29.48 6.55 19.58
CA ILE A 211 -30.50 5.75 18.92
C ILE A 211 -31.86 6.05 19.52
N LYS A 212 -31.97 6.08 20.85
CA LYS A 212 -33.23 6.42 21.54
C LYS A 212 -33.72 7.83 21.22
N GLU A 213 -32.81 8.80 21.06
CA GLU A 213 -33.18 10.19 20.80
C GLU A 213 -33.39 10.50 19.30
N VAL A 214 -32.49 10.01 18.41
CA VAL A 214 -32.50 10.31 16.98
C VAL A 214 -33.54 9.45 16.25
N LEU A 215 -33.65 8.18 16.65
CA LEU A 215 -34.61 7.22 16.06
C LEU A 215 -35.90 7.13 16.83
N LYS A 216 -36.24 8.12 17.71
CA LYS A 216 -37.61 8.21 18.25
C LYS A 216 -38.61 8.19 17.09
N PRO A 217 -39.60 7.28 17.11
CA PRO A 217 -40.61 7.21 16.07
C PRO A 217 -41.22 8.57 15.76
N SER A 218 -41.44 9.40 16.77
CA SER A 218 -41.99 10.77 16.64
C SER A 218 -41.07 11.74 15.88
N ARG A 219 -39.74 11.46 15.74
CA ARG A 219 -38.84 12.29 14.92
C ARG A 219 -38.67 11.73 13.52
N VAL A 220 -38.55 10.40 13.40
CA VAL A 220 -38.36 9.71 12.12
C VAL A 220 -39.61 9.78 11.26
N LEU A 221 -40.79 9.77 11.91
CA LEU A 221 -42.09 9.74 11.24
C LEU A 221 -42.69 11.15 10.98
N LYS A 222 -42.02 12.22 11.43
CA LYS A 222 -42.53 13.60 11.19
C LYS A 222 -42.40 14.06 9.74
N GLU A 223 -41.59 13.39 8.92
CA GLU A 223 -41.30 13.80 7.54
C GLU A 223 -41.62 12.73 6.48
N ARG A 224 -42.25 11.60 6.84
CA ARG A 224 -42.62 10.56 5.88
C ARG A 224 -44.06 10.09 6.12
N ASP A 225 -44.81 10.00 5.01
CA ASP A 225 -46.16 9.51 4.97
C ASP A 225 -46.32 8.16 5.68
N TYR A 226 -47.28 8.06 6.57
CA TYR A 226 -47.58 6.88 7.38
C TYR A 226 -47.89 5.63 6.54
N ASP A 227 -48.34 5.78 5.28
CA ASP A 227 -48.69 4.69 4.37
C ASP A 227 -47.54 3.77 4.02
N TYR A 228 -46.27 4.26 4.05
CA TYR A 228 -45.11 3.46 3.69
C TYR A 228 -44.64 2.48 4.78
N LEU A 229 -45.01 2.73 6.02
CA LEU A 229 -44.64 1.88 7.16
C LEU A 229 -45.63 0.74 7.39
N GLU A 230 -46.88 0.89 7.02
CA GLU A 230 -47.86 -0.19 7.02
C GLU A 230 -47.52 -1.27 5.97
N GLU A 231 -46.97 -0.88 4.80
CA GLU A 231 -46.49 -1.81 3.78
C GLU A 231 -45.23 -2.63 4.21
N LEU A 232 -44.41 -2.10 5.12
CA LEU A 232 -43.15 -2.73 5.54
C LEU A 232 -43.31 -3.61 6.80
N PHE A 233 -44.32 -3.37 7.63
CA PHE A 233 -44.46 -4.02 8.94
C PHE A 233 -45.88 -4.56 9.21
N GLY A 234 -46.77 -4.56 8.20
CA GLY A 234 -48.13 -5.12 8.26
C GLY A 234 -48.18 -6.65 8.13
#